data_7d057445aa4cdc80912f54359b693d8f
#
_entry.id   7d057445aa4cdc80912f54359b693d8f
#
_cell.length_a   1.000
_cell.length_b   1.000
_cell.length_c   1.000
_cell.angle_alpha   90.00
_cell.angle_beta   90.00
_cell.angle_gamma   90.00
#
_symmetry.space_group_name_H-M   'P 1'
#
loop_
_entity.id
_entity.type
_entity.pdbx_description
1 polymer ?
#
loop_
_entity_poly.entity_id
_entity_poly.type
_entity_poly.pdbx_seq_one_letter_code
_entity_poly.pdbx_strand_id
1 'polypeptide(L)'
;KFGLRAVAQSMARELGPKNIHVAHLIIDAGVDTAFVRDRIKQFGGEAAVANIQPDQLMNPQSVAETYWMLHSQTRDAWTFELDLRPYRETW
;
A
#
# COMPACT_ATOMS: atom_id res chain seq x y z
N LYS A 1 -1.65 8.37 -10.61
CA LYS A 1 -1.28 8.28 -9.17
C LYS A 1 -1.11 9.66 -8.53
N PHE A 2 -0.43 10.59 -9.21
CA PHE A 2 -0.27 11.94 -8.68
C PHE A 2 -1.59 12.69 -8.57
N GLY A 3 -2.51 12.45 -9.53
CA GLY A 3 -3.85 13.01 -9.46
C GLY A 3 -4.63 12.49 -8.25
N LEU A 4 -4.54 11.21 -7.98
CA LEU A 4 -5.17 10.61 -6.80
C LEU A 4 -4.60 11.20 -5.50
N ARG A 5 -3.29 11.38 -5.43
CA ARG A 5 -2.65 11.99 -4.26
C ARG A 5 -3.14 13.42 -4.04
N ALA A 6 -3.27 14.20 -5.12
CA ALA A 6 -3.75 15.57 -5.02
C ALA A 6 -5.18 15.63 -4.48
N VAL A 7 -6.06 14.75 -4.96
CA VAL A 7 -7.43 14.64 -4.47
C VAL A 7 -7.44 14.25 -3.00
N ALA A 8 -6.65 13.24 -2.61
CA ALA A 8 -6.56 12.80 -1.23
C ALA A 8 -6.08 13.93 -0.31
N GLN A 9 -5.07 14.70 -0.74
CA GLN A 9 -4.56 15.82 0.04
C GLN A 9 -5.61 16.91 0.23
N SER A 10 -6.33 17.25 -0.82
CA SER A 10 -7.43 18.22 -0.73
C SER A 10 -8.52 17.75 0.22
N MET A 11 -8.88 16.47 0.12
CA MET A 11 -9.86 15.87 1.03
C MET A 11 -9.37 15.89 2.48
N ALA A 12 -8.10 15.56 2.71
CA ALA A 12 -7.54 15.56 4.05
C ALA A 12 -7.60 16.94 4.70
N ARG A 13 -7.27 17.98 3.92
CA ARG A 13 -7.33 19.38 4.41
C ARG A 13 -8.75 19.85 4.67
N GLU A 14 -9.69 19.48 3.81
CA GLU A 14 -11.08 19.88 3.92
C GLU A 14 -11.81 19.11 5.04
N LEU A 15 -11.61 17.81 5.12
CA LEU A 15 -12.38 16.93 5.99
C LEU A 15 -11.74 16.70 7.35
N GLY A 16 -10.42 16.92 7.48
CA GLY A 16 -9.74 16.79 8.77
C GLY A 16 -10.40 17.60 9.89
N PRO A 17 -10.68 18.89 9.68
CA PRO A 17 -11.37 19.69 10.71
C PRO A 17 -12.76 19.17 11.07
N LYS A 18 -13.35 18.34 10.22
CA LYS A 18 -14.64 17.70 10.44
C LYS A 18 -14.51 16.32 11.09
N ASN A 19 -13.33 16.00 11.62
CA ASN A 19 -13.03 14.75 12.30
C ASN A 19 -13.06 13.52 11.35
N ILE A 20 -12.68 13.73 10.10
CA ILE A 20 -12.56 12.65 9.12
C ILE A 20 -11.09 12.49 8.75
N HIS A 21 -10.53 11.31 9.04
CA HIS A 21 -9.15 11.01 8.74
C HIS A 21 -9.04 10.49 7.29
N VAL A 22 -8.37 11.26 6.46
CA VAL A 22 -8.06 10.87 5.07
C VAL A 22 -6.56 10.62 4.97
N ALA A 23 -6.19 9.44 4.54
CA ALA A 23 -4.80 9.06 4.35
C ALA A 23 -4.56 8.53 2.94
N HIS A 24 -3.36 8.76 2.45
CA HIS A 24 -2.91 8.27 1.15
C HIS A 24 -1.83 7.21 1.38
N LEU A 25 -2.16 5.96 1.07
CA LEU A 25 -1.25 4.85 1.24
C LEU A 25 -0.65 4.46 -0.10
N ILE A 26 0.67 4.51 -0.20
CA ILE A 26 1.40 4.10 -1.40
C ILE A 26 1.82 2.65 -1.19
N ILE A 27 1.37 1.77 -2.08
CA ILE A 27 1.76 0.36 -2.09
C ILE A 27 2.67 0.15 -3.29
N ASP A 28 3.97 0.10 -3.03
CA ASP A 28 4.99 0.13 -4.07
C ASP A 28 5.64 -1.24 -4.27
N ALA A 29 4.82 -2.25 -4.39
CA ALA A 29 5.20 -3.61 -4.82
C ALA A 29 3.92 -4.44 -4.96
N GLY A 30 4.04 -5.65 -5.49
CA GLY A 30 2.93 -6.58 -5.56
C GLY A 30 2.56 -7.10 -4.17
N VAL A 31 1.26 -7.23 -3.93
CA VAL A 31 0.74 -7.91 -2.75
C VAL A 31 0.56 -9.37 -3.09
N ASP A 32 0.97 -10.27 -2.20
CA ASP A 32 0.92 -11.71 -2.45
C ASP A 32 -0.52 -12.22 -2.48
N THR A 33 -1.10 -12.19 -3.67
CA THR A 33 -2.45 -12.64 -3.97
C THR A 33 -2.42 -13.54 -5.19
N ALA A 34 -3.46 -14.35 -5.38
CA ALA A 34 -3.60 -15.17 -6.58
C ALA A 34 -3.58 -14.30 -7.84
N PHE A 35 -4.23 -13.14 -7.80
CA PHE A 35 -4.26 -12.21 -8.93
C PHE A 35 -2.84 -11.77 -9.33
N VAL A 36 -2.03 -11.38 -8.37
CA VAL A 36 -0.65 -10.91 -8.63
C VAL A 36 0.22 -12.07 -9.12
N ARG A 37 0.11 -13.25 -8.52
CA ARG A 37 0.86 -14.43 -8.96
C ARG A 37 0.47 -14.84 -10.37
N ASP A 38 -0.80 -14.78 -10.73
CA ASP A 38 -1.25 -15.05 -12.09
C ASP A 38 -0.68 -14.05 -13.09
N ARG A 39 -0.59 -12.77 -12.71
CA ARG A 39 0.02 -11.74 -13.54
C ARG A 39 1.52 -12.01 -13.76
N ILE A 40 2.23 -12.40 -12.72
CA ILE A 40 3.65 -12.79 -12.82
C ILE A 40 3.81 -13.97 -13.77
N LYS A 41 2.95 -14.95 -13.65
CA LYS A 41 2.94 -16.13 -14.54
C LYS A 41 2.69 -15.73 -16.00
N GLN A 42 1.76 -14.81 -16.23
CA GLN A 42 1.42 -14.31 -17.56
C GLN A 42 2.61 -13.66 -18.26
N PHE A 43 3.42 -12.90 -17.52
CA PHE A 43 4.52 -12.13 -18.10
C PHE A 43 5.86 -12.87 -18.08
N GLY A 44 6.08 -13.77 -17.12
CA GLY A 44 7.36 -14.46 -16.94
C GLY A 44 7.28 -15.99 -16.92
N GLY A 45 6.09 -16.56 -17.08
CA GLY A 45 5.86 -18.00 -17.06
C GLY A 45 5.96 -18.61 -15.66
N GLU A 46 5.89 -19.94 -15.61
CA GLU A 46 5.93 -20.67 -14.33
C GLU A 46 7.28 -20.51 -13.61
N ALA A 47 8.36 -20.36 -14.37
CA ALA A 47 9.69 -20.15 -13.79
C ALA A 47 9.74 -18.84 -12.97
N ALA A 48 9.07 -17.77 -13.43
CA ALA A 48 9.02 -16.52 -12.70
C ALA A 48 8.29 -16.67 -11.37
N VAL A 49 7.19 -17.44 -11.35
CA VAL A 49 6.46 -17.72 -10.11
C VAL A 49 7.30 -18.59 -9.18
N ALA A 50 7.98 -19.60 -9.70
CA ALA A 50 8.83 -20.48 -8.90
C ALA A 50 10.02 -19.75 -8.28
N ASN A 51 10.48 -18.68 -8.92
CA ASN A 51 11.64 -17.90 -8.49
C ASN A 51 11.29 -16.69 -7.62
N ILE A 52 10.04 -16.54 -7.18
CA ILE A 52 9.66 -15.49 -6.25
C ILE A 52 10.44 -15.69 -4.95
N GLN A 53 11.22 -14.67 -4.58
CA GLN A 53 12.04 -14.72 -3.39
C GLN A 53 11.21 -14.38 -2.14
N PRO A 54 11.65 -14.84 -0.94
CA PRO A 54 11.04 -14.41 0.31
C PRO A 54 10.99 -12.89 0.41
N ASP A 55 9.85 -12.36 0.83
CA ASP A 55 9.63 -10.91 0.99
C ASP A 55 9.75 -10.10 -0.30
N GLN A 56 9.66 -10.75 -1.45
CA GLN A 56 9.55 -10.05 -2.74
C GLN A 56 8.16 -9.43 -2.91
N LEU A 57 7.14 -10.16 -2.47
CA LEU A 57 5.76 -9.68 -2.46
C LEU A 57 5.36 -9.35 -1.02
N MET A 58 4.51 -8.35 -0.86
CA MET A 58 3.98 -7.98 0.44
C MET A 58 2.91 -8.97 0.90
N ASN A 59 2.99 -9.41 2.15
CA ASN A 59 1.98 -10.25 2.75
C ASN A 59 0.71 -9.42 2.97
N PRO A 60 -0.47 -9.89 2.51
CA PRO A 60 -1.73 -9.17 2.74
C PRO A 60 -1.99 -8.85 4.21
N GLN A 61 -1.58 -9.71 5.13
CA GLN A 61 -1.72 -9.46 6.56
C GLN A 61 -0.92 -8.24 7.01
N SER A 62 0.29 -8.09 6.50
CA SER A 62 1.14 -6.93 6.83
C SER A 62 0.52 -5.64 6.33
N VAL A 63 -0.05 -5.66 5.12
CA VAL A 63 -0.76 -4.51 4.55
C VAL A 63 -2.00 -4.19 5.40
N ALA A 64 -2.77 -5.20 5.76
CA ALA A 64 -3.97 -5.03 6.60
C ALA A 64 -3.63 -4.42 7.97
N GLU A 65 -2.53 -4.84 8.58
CA GLU A 65 -2.07 -4.29 9.85
C GLU A 65 -1.73 -2.80 9.73
N THR A 66 -1.18 -2.39 8.60
CA THR A 66 -0.89 -0.98 8.34
C THR A 66 -2.17 -0.16 8.24
N TYR A 67 -3.20 -0.68 7.54
CA TYR A 67 -4.51 -0.03 7.49
C TYR A 67 -5.12 0.10 8.87
N TRP A 68 -5.02 -0.94 9.68
CA TRP A 68 -5.53 -0.91 11.05
C TRP A 68 -4.79 0.14 11.91
N MET A 69 -3.49 0.22 11.77
CA MET A 69 -2.69 1.22 12.47
C MET A 69 -3.15 2.64 12.11
N LEU A 70 -3.35 2.92 10.82
CA LEU A 70 -3.84 4.22 10.38
C LEU A 70 -5.22 4.52 10.95
N HIS A 71 -6.11 3.55 10.91
CA HIS A 71 -7.47 3.68 11.44
C HIS A 71 -7.48 3.96 12.94
N SER A 72 -6.53 3.40 13.66
CA SER A 72 -6.46 3.49 15.12
C SER A 72 -5.75 4.72 15.64
N GLN A 73 -5.21 5.56 14.77
CA GLN A 73 -4.50 6.78 15.19
C GLN A 73 -5.44 7.79 15.83
N THR A 74 -4.94 8.47 16.86
CA THR A 74 -5.69 9.52 17.52
C THR A 74 -5.63 10.83 16.72
N ARG A 75 -6.62 11.69 16.92
CA ARG A 75 -6.79 12.91 16.11
C ARG A 75 -5.64 13.91 16.20
N ASP A 76 -4.87 13.84 17.29
CA ASP A 76 -3.73 14.73 17.49
C ASP A 76 -2.50 14.33 16.67
N ALA A 77 -2.51 13.12 16.07
CA ALA A 77 -1.36 12.61 15.36
C ALA A 77 -1.81 11.70 14.20
N TRP A 78 -2.48 12.28 13.23
CA TRP A 78 -2.91 11.55 12.03
C TRP A 78 -1.83 11.53 10.96
N THR A 79 -1.55 10.35 10.41
CA THR A 79 -0.71 10.21 9.23
C THR A 79 -1.50 10.58 7.98
N PHE A 80 -0.95 11.45 7.14
CA PHE A 80 -1.54 11.70 5.84
C PHE A 80 -0.99 10.73 4.79
N GLU A 81 0.32 10.57 4.71
CA GLU A 81 0.92 9.77 3.65
C GLU A 81 1.87 8.72 4.21
N LEU A 82 1.78 7.50 3.70
CA LEU A 82 2.60 6.39 4.12
C LEU A 82 2.96 5.54 2.91
N ASP A 83 4.23 5.14 2.81
CA ASP A 83 4.76 4.33 1.72
C ASP A 83 5.11 2.94 2.25
N LEU A 84 4.55 1.90 1.63
CA LEU A 84 4.86 0.51 1.95
C LEU A 84 5.60 -0.13 0.80
N ARG A 85 6.72 -0.75 1.12
CA ARG A 85 7.51 -1.52 0.14
C ARG A 85 8.32 -2.59 0.83
N PRO A 86 8.59 -3.72 0.16
CA PRO A 86 9.53 -4.71 0.66
C PRO A 86 10.93 -4.11 0.77
N TYR A 87 11.73 -4.61 1.70
CA TYR A 87 13.09 -4.09 1.93
C TYR A 87 13.99 -4.21 0.71
N ARG A 88 13.69 -5.14 -0.19
CA ARG A 88 14.48 -5.37 -1.43
C ARG A 88 14.05 -4.52 -2.60
N GLU A 89 12.96 -3.77 -2.46
CA GLU A 89 12.46 -2.95 -3.56
C GLU A 89 13.47 -1.87 -3.91
N THR A 90 13.78 -1.73 -5.20
CA THR A 90 14.69 -0.68 -5.66
C THR A 90 13.92 0.60 -5.95
N TRP A 91 14.56 1.69 -5.60
CA TRP A 91 13.92 3.03 -5.72
C TRP A 91 14.31 3.72 -7.01
#